data_ea403329e4c43163da082b2b94ab7201
#
_entry.id   ea403329e4c43163da082b2b94ab7201
#
_cell.length_a   1.000
_cell.length_b   1.000
_cell.length_c   1.000
_cell.angle_alpha   90.00
_cell.angle_beta   90.00
_cell.angle_gamma   90.00
#
_symmetry.space_group_name_H-M   'P 1'
#
loop_
_entity.id
_entity.type
_entity.pdbx_description
1 polymer ?
#
loop_
_entity_poly.entity_id
_entity_poly.type
_entity_poly.pdbx_seq_one_letter_code
_entity_poly.pdbx_strand_id
1 'polypeptide(L)'
;MPNSKEPNPDQLLENIKNSIGDMQSQMQSTYQNLQSIKVSGKSIDDTVKVTLTATYGFEDIDFTKQAMEGGVSEFKTRIKEAFNDAVKKVQEATQQKTMELLQQMQIPDEIRNMSMPGQAAIEEKDNDTDK
;
A
#
# COMPACT_ATOMS: atom_id res chain seq x y z
N MET A 1 -37.99 1.78 27.19
CA MET A 1 -37.56 1.71 26.97
C MET A 1 -37.10 1.41 26.19
N PRO A 2 -36.63 1.56 26.33
CA PRO A 2 -36.12 1.46 25.39
C PRO A 2 -36.15 0.29 24.82
N ASN A 3 -36.10 0.23 23.80
CA ASN A 3 -36.12 -0.80 23.05
C ASN A 3 -34.94 -1.58 23.23
N SER A 4 -34.98 -2.70 23.78
CA SER A 4 -33.80 -3.51 24.04
C SER A 4 -33.24 -4.13 22.77
N LYS A 5 -33.98 -4.08 21.70
CA LYS A 5 -33.48 -4.65 20.46
C LYS A 5 -32.55 -3.74 19.73
N GLU A 6 -32.65 -2.47 19.95
CA GLU A 6 -31.77 -1.52 19.29
C GLU A 6 -30.50 -1.39 20.05
N PRO A 7 -29.38 -1.24 19.35
CA PRO A 7 -28.11 -1.04 20.05
C PRO A 7 -28.16 0.23 20.84
N ASN A 8 -27.57 0.17 21.99
CA ASN A 8 -27.35 1.35 22.81
C ASN A 8 -26.44 2.29 22.06
N PRO A 9 -26.81 3.58 21.91
CA PRO A 9 -25.93 4.50 21.20
C PRO A 9 -24.53 4.60 21.80
N ASP A 10 -24.42 4.54 23.12
CA ASP A 10 -23.12 4.58 23.76
C ASP A 10 -22.30 3.34 23.39
N GLN A 11 -22.95 2.19 23.37
CA GLN A 11 -22.27 0.95 23.05
C GLN A 11 -21.83 0.93 21.59
N LEU A 12 -22.68 1.43 20.72
CA LEU A 12 -22.32 1.52 19.30
C LEU A 12 -21.14 2.43 19.11
N LEU A 13 -21.14 3.57 19.78
CA LEU A 13 -20.02 4.50 19.68
C LEU A 13 -18.73 3.86 20.18
N GLU A 14 -18.83 3.13 21.28
CA GLU A 14 -17.65 2.47 21.82
C GLU A 14 -17.13 1.40 20.88
N ASN A 15 -18.02 0.64 20.24
CA ASN A 15 -17.60 -0.35 19.26
C ASN A 15 -16.88 0.29 18.07
N ILE A 16 -17.40 1.42 17.63
CA ILE A 16 -16.76 2.14 16.54
C ILE A 16 -15.38 2.64 16.96
N LYS A 17 -15.27 3.18 18.16
CA LYS A 17 -13.97 3.63 18.66
C LYS A 17 -12.98 2.49 18.74
N ASN A 18 -13.42 1.33 19.23
CA ASN A 18 -12.54 0.19 19.33
C ASN A 18 -12.10 -0.29 17.96
N SER A 19 -13.00 -0.29 16.98
CA SER A 19 -12.67 -0.68 15.63
C SER A 19 -11.65 0.27 15.01
N ILE A 20 -11.82 1.55 15.23
CA ILE A 20 -10.87 2.53 14.70
C ILE A 20 -9.51 2.34 15.34
N GLY A 21 -9.47 2.08 16.66
CA GLY A 21 -8.23 1.82 17.35
C GLY A 21 -7.52 0.60 16.81
N ASP A 22 -8.28 -0.47 16.56
CA ASP A 22 -7.73 -1.68 15.98
C ASP A 22 -7.17 -1.43 14.59
N MET A 23 -7.90 -0.66 13.78
CA MET A 23 -7.44 -0.35 12.45
C MET A 23 -6.15 0.46 12.48
N GLN A 24 -6.07 1.44 13.37
CA GLN A 24 -4.85 2.23 13.51
C GLN A 24 -3.68 1.36 13.93
N SER A 25 -3.92 0.46 14.85
CA SER A 25 -2.87 -0.45 15.32
C SER A 25 -2.37 -1.35 14.19
N GLN A 26 -3.29 -1.88 13.40
CA GLN A 26 -2.93 -2.73 12.28
C GLN A 26 -2.20 -1.95 11.20
N MET A 27 -2.62 -0.73 10.94
CA MET A 27 -1.94 0.09 9.94
C MET A 27 -0.53 0.42 10.39
N GLN A 28 -0.35 0.68 11.67
CA GLN A 28 0.97 0.97 12.21
C GLN A 28 1.87 -0.26 12.10
N SER A 29 1.34 -1.43 12.45
CA SER A 29 2.09 -2.67 12.31
C SER A 29 2.44 -2.94 10.85
N THR A 30 1.50 -2.68 9.95
CA THR A 30 1.74 -2.87 8.53
C THR A 30 2.83 -1.94 8.04
N TYR A 31 2.81 -0.69 8.48
CA TYR A 31 3.84 0.25 8.09
C TYR A 31 5.21 -0.22 8.56
N GLN A 32 5.30 -0.71 9.80
CA GLN A 32 6.56 -1.24 10.31
C GLN A 32 7.00 -2.46 9.53
N ASN A 33 6.06 -3.32 9.17
CA ASN A 33 6.36 -4.48 8.34
C ASN A 33 6.88 -4.06 6.97
N LEU A 34 6.26 -3.04 6.38
CA LEU A 34 6.71 -2.55 5.09
C LEU A 34 8.13 -2.01 5.15
N GLN A 35 8.50 -1.38 6.27
CA GLN A 35 9.86 -0.88 6.43
C GLN A 35 10.88 -2.02 6.44
N SER A 36 10.49 -3.18 6.92
CA SER A 36 11.40 -4.32 6.97
C SER A 36 11.40 -5.14 5.69
N ILE A 37 10.44 -4.91 4.80
CA ILE A 37 10.39 -5.60 3.52
C ILE A 37 11.33 -4.89 2.56
N LYS A 38 12.20 -5.67 1.92
CA LYS A 38 13.14 -5.13 0.96
C LYS A 38 12.84 -5.67 -0.41
N VAL A 39 12.87 -4.79 -1.39
CA VAL A 39 12.69 -5.17 -2.78
C VAL A 39 13.90 -4.70 -3.56
N SER A 40 14.20 -5.39 -4.64
CA SER A 40 15.33 -5.06 -5.47
C SER A 40 14.87 -4.84 -6.90
N GLY A 41 15.44 -3.80 -7.51
CA GLY A 41 15.27 -3.57 -8.92
C GLY A 41 16.60 -3.67 -9.62
N LYS A 42 16.58 -4.00 -10.90
CA LYS A 42 17.79 -4.21 -11.66
C LYS A 42 17.77 -3.42 -12.95
N SER A 43 18.95 -3.01 -13.40
CA SER A 43 19.05 -2.47 -14.74
C SER A 43 18.72 -3.53 -15.77
N ILE A 44 18.47 -3.08 -16.99
CA ILE A 44 18.06 -4.00 -18.05
C ILE A 44 19.15 -5.06 -18.30
N ASP A 45 20.40 -4.67 -18.16
CA ASP A 45 21.51 -5.61 -18.37
C ASP A 45 21.96 -6.32 -17.10
N ASP A 46 21.23 -6.14 -15.99
CA ASP A 46 21.49 -6.81 -14.70
C ASP A 46 22.80 -6.40 -14.05
N THR A 47 23.43 -5.32 -14.49
CA THR A 47 24.71 -4.89 -13.91
C THR A 47 24.56 -4.00 -12.69
N VAL A 48 23.39 -3.39 -12.49
CA VAL A 48 23.12 -2.54 -11.34
C VAL A 48 21.87 -3.07 -10.62
N LYS A 49 21.94 -3.13 -9.30
CA LYS A 49 20.82 -3.54 -8.48
C LYS A 49 20.62 -2.50 -7.40
N VAL A 50 19.40 -2.00 -7.28
CA VAL A 50 19.01 -1.05 -6.23
C VAL A 50 18.06 -1.77 -5.29
N THR A 51 18.28 -1.62 -4.00
CA THR A 51 17.42 -2.20 -2.97
C THR A 51 16.73 -1.08 -2.21
N LEU A 52 15.42 -1.18 -2.13
CA LEU A 52 14.59 -0.22 -1.39
C LEU A 52 13.76 -0.98 -0.38
N THR A 53 13.33 -0.28 0.66
CA THR A 53 12.27 -0.81 1.53
C THR A 53 10.93 -0.58 0.85
N ALA A 54 9.90 -1.27 1.33
CA ALA A 54 8.57 -1.09 0.77
C ALA A 54 7.95 0.25 1.14
N THR A 55 8.65 1.06 1.93
CA THR A 55 8.25 2.45 2.21
C THR A 55 9.09 3.44 1.42
N TYR A 56 9.74 2.98 0.34
CA TYR A 56 10.59 3.79 -0.53
C TYR A 56 11.86 4.26 0.12
N GLY A 57 12.29 3.61 1.21
CA GLY A 57 13.57 3.93 1.81
C GLY A 57 14.71 3.29 1.03
N PHE A 58 15.76 4.04 0.80
CA PHE A 58 16.93 3.52 0.11
C PHE A 58 17.73 2.65 1.07
N GLU A 59 18.04 1.43 0.65
CA GLU A 59 18.84 0.52 1.47
C GLU A 59 20.25 0.34 0.92
N ASP A 60 20.35 0.06 -0.37
CA ASP A 60 21.64 -0.32 -0.91
C ASP A 60 21.64 -0.20 -2.43
N ILE A 61 22.82 -0.05 -2.99
CA ILE A 61 23.01 -0.12 -4.43
C ILE A 61 24.23 -1.01 -4.66
N ASP A 62 24.11 -1.92 -5.59
CA ASP A 62 25.15 -2.86 -5.91
C ASP A 62 25.38 -2.82 -7.41
N PHE A 63 26.63 -2.96 -7.84
CA PHE A 63 26.91 -2.92 -9.26
C PHE A 63 28.17 -3.70 -9.56
N THR A 64 28.26 -4.18 -10.78
CA THR A 64 29.43 -4.89 -11.26
C THR A 64 30.35 -3.92 -11.99
N LYS A 65 31.56 -4.39 -12.28
CA LYS A 65 32.48 -3.57 -13.07
C LYS A 65 31.89 -3.23 -14.43
N GLN A 66 31.13 -4.17 -15.00
CA GLN A 66 30.52 -3.96 -16.30
C GLN A 66 29.55 -2.78 -16.30
N ALA A 67 28.96 -2.48 -15.16
CA ALA A 67 28.02 -1.36 -15.08
C ALA A 67 28.69 -0.04 -15.43
N MET A 68 29.98 0.05 -15.22
CA MET A 68 30.74 1.29 -15.49
C MET A 68 31.32 1.35 -16.90
N GLU A 69 31.22 0.26 -17.64
CA GLU A 69 31.69 0.26 -18.99
C GLU A 69 30.80 1.15 -19.86
N GLY A 70 31.40 1.89 -20.72
CA GLY A 70 30.66 2.85 -21.53
C GLY A 70 30.64 4.24 -20.97
N GLY A 71 31.23 4.46 -19.77
CA GLY A 71 31.36 5.77 -19.21
C GLY A 71 30.28 6.16 -18.25
N VAL A 72 30.36 7.39 -17.77
CA VAL A 72 29.49 7.91 -16.73
C VAL A 72 28.05 7.95 -17.21
N SER A 73 27.82 8.30 -18.45
CA SER A 73 26.49 8.43 -19.00
C SER A 73 25.76 7.08 -19.00
N GLU A 74 26.44 6.03 -19.39
CA GLU A 74 25.88 4.69 -19.41
C GLU A 74 25.60 4.21 -18.00
N PHE A 75 26.54 4.46 -17.09
CA PHE A 75 26.38 4.07 -15.71
C PHE A 75 25.14 4.75 -15.11
N LYS A 76 24.96 6.02 -15.37
CA LYS A 76 23.85 6.79 -14.90
C LYS A 76 22.54 6.23 -15.41
N THR A 77 22.49 5.84 -16.67
CA THR A 77 21.30 5.23 -17.25
C THR A 77 20.96 3.93 -16.56
N ARG A 78 21.98 3.12 -16.30
CA ARG A 78 21.75 1.82 -15.63
C ARG A 78 21.26 2.01 -14.20
N ILE A 79 21.74 3.01 -13.49
CA ILE A 79 21.25 3.31 -12.16
C ILE A 79 19.78 3.71 -12.22
N LYS A 80 19.41 4.55 -13.19
CA LYS A 80 18.03 4.97 -13.33
C LYS A 80 17.11 3.79 -13.64
N GLU A 81 17.56 2.90 -14.48
CA GLU A 81 16.77 1.69 -14.81
C GLU A 81 16.55 0.84 -13.57
N ALA A 82 17.61 0.61 -12.81
CA ALA A 82 17.50 -0.21 -11.60
C ALA A 82 16.61 0.46 -10.55
N PHE A 83 16.75 1.76 -10.39
CA PHE A 83 15.94 2.48 -9.43
C PHE A 83 14.47 2.46 -9.82
N ASN A 84 14.17 2.70 -11.09
CA ASN A 84 12.79 2.68 -11.55
C ASN A 84 12.17 1.30 -11.39
N ASP A 85 12.95 0.26 -11.65
CA ASP A 85 12.48 -1.11 -11.46
C ASP A 85 12.20 -1.38 -9.98
N ALA A 86 13.06 -0.89 -9.09
CA ALA A 86 12.86 -1.04 -7.66
C ALA A 86 11.60 -0.32 -7.20
N VAL A 87 11.36 0.90 -7.69
CA VAL A 87 10.16 1.65 -7.35
C VAL A 87 8.90 0.88 -7.78
N LYS A 88 8.96 0.30 -8.97
CA LYS A 88 7.83 -0.49 -9.44
C LYS A 88 7.55 -1.66 -8.52
N LYS A 89 8.58 -2.32 -8.05
CA LYS A 89 8.43 -3.46 -7.15
C LYS A 89 7.95 -3.03 -5.77
N VAL A 90 8.33 -1.84 -5.32
CA VAL A 90 7.76 -1.30 -4.08
C VAL A 90 6.26 -1.13 -4.24
N GLN A 91 5.82 -0.58 -5.36
CA GLN A 91 4.40 -0.37 -5.60
C GLN A 91 3.64 -1.68 -5.58
N GLU A 92 4.19 -2.71 -6.22
CA GLU A 92 3.57 -4.03 -6.23
C GLU A 92 3.49 -4.61 -4.82
N ALA A 93 4.57 -4.51 -4.07
CA ALA A 93 4.59 -5.05 -2.70
C ALA A 93 3.60 -4.30 -1.80
N THR A 94 3.51 -2.99 -1.96
CA THR A 94 2.60 -2.19 -1.15
C THR A 94 1.15 -2.52 -1.47
N GLN A 95 0.83 -2.69 -2.74
CA GLN A 95 -0.52 -3.08 -3.13
C GLN A 95 -0.90 -4.43 -2.55
N GLN A 96 0.00 -5.38 -2.62
CA GLN A 96 -0.25 -6.70 -2.10
C GLN A 96 -0.48 -6.66 -0.60
N LYS A 97 0.34 -5.91 0.13
CA LYS A 97 0.19 -5.79 1.57
C LYS A 97 -1.10 -5.07 1.95
N THR A 98 -1.47 -4.06 1.18
CA THR A 98 -2.72 -3.36 1.43
C THR A 98 -3.91 -4.29 1.26
N MET A 99 -3.89 -5.11 0.21
CA MET A 99 -4.97 -6.06 0.00
C MET A 99 -5.04 -7.09 1.13
N GLU A 100 -3.89 -7.59 1.56
CA GLU A 100 -3.86 -8.52 2.68
C GLU A 100 -4.44 -7.89 3.93
N LEU A 101 -4.07 -6.65 4.19
CA LEU A 101 -4.56 -5.94 5.36
C LEU A 101 -6.08 -5.80 5.33
N LEU A 102 -6.61 -5.42 4.18
CA LEU A 102 -8.06 -5.26 4.04
C LEU A 102 -8.80 -6.57 4.25
N GLN A 103 -8.21 -7.67 3.80
CA GLN A 103 -8.83 -8.98 3.99
C GLN A 103 -8.80 -9.42 5.45
N GLN A 104 -7.74 -9.06 6.16
CA GLN A 104 -7.59 -9.46 7.56
C GLN A 104 -8.38 -8.59 8.51
N MET A 105 -8.67 -7.36 8.12
CA MET A 105 -9.40 -6.45 8.98
C MET A 105 -10.86 -6.83 9.04
N GLN A 106 -11.37 -6.85 10.25
CA GLN A 106 -12.81 -7.05 10.47
C GLN A 106 -13.46 -5.69 10.57
N ILE A 107 -14.10 -5.30 9.51
CA ILE A 107 -14.77 -4.02 9.47
C ILE A 107 -16.23 -4.25 9.90
N PRO A 108 -16.72 -3.50 10.89
CA PRO A 108 -18.11 -3.65 11.30
C PRO A 108 -19.06 -3.42 10.13
N ASP A 109 -20.17 -4.15 10.16
CA ASP A 109 -21.13 -4.05 9.08
C ASP A 109 -21.66 -2.65 8.90
N GLU A 110 -21.77 -1.91 10.00
CA GLU A 110 -22.25 -0.54 9.93
C GLU A 110 -21.35 0.32 9.06
N ILE A 111 -20.05 0.16 9.22
CA ILE A 111 -19.10 0.95 8.44
C ILE A 111 -19.06 0.46 6.99
N ARG A 112 -19.09 -0.84 6.81
CA ARG A 112 -19.07 -1.41 5.49
C ARG A 112 -20.27 -0.98 4.67
N ASN A 113 -21.44 -0.98 5.28
CA ASN A 113 -22.66 -0.59 4.60
C ASN A 113 -22.65 0.89 4.25
N MET A 114 -22.01 1.69 5.06
CA MET A 114 -21.90 3.12 4.75
C MET A 114 -21.01 3.37 3.56
N SER A 115 -19.98 2.56 3.40
CA SER A 115 -19.03 2.74 2.30
C SER A 115 -19.62 2.36 0.96
N MET A 116 -20.23 1.19 0.90
CA MET A 116 -20.64 0.65 -0.37
C MET A 116 -21.72 1.47 -1.06
N PRO A 117 -22.72 1.95 -0.36
CA PRO A 117 -23.70 2.80 -1.02
C PRO A 117 -23.08 4.06 -1.62
N GLY A 118 -22.10 4.61 -0.93
CA GLY A 118 -21.42 5.78 -1.47
C GLY A 118 -20.71 5.49 -2.76
N GLN A 119 -20.05 4.37 -2.83
CA GLN A 119 -19.35 3.99 -4.05
C GLN A 119 -20.33 3.74 -5.19
N ALA A 120 -21.41 3.08 -4.89
CA ALA A 120 -22.42 2.82 -5.92
C ALA A 120 -23.00 4.12 -6.45
N ALA A 121 -23.24 5.07 -5.58
CA ALA A 121 -23.78 6.35 -6.01
C ALA A 121 -22.80 7.07 -6.93
N ILE A 122 -21.53 6.99 -6.63
CA ILE A 122 -20.53 7.64 -7.46
C ILE A 122 -20.52 7.01 -8.85
N GLU A 123 -20.57 5.72 -8.91
CA GLU A 123 -20.55 5.00 -10.17
C GLU A 123 -21.78 5.34 -11.00
N GLU A 124 -22.91 5.44 -10.35
CA GLU A 124 -24.15 5.79 -11.06
C GLU A 124 -24.07 7.18 -11.63
N LYS A 125 -23.47 8.10 -10.91
CA LYS A 125 -23.31 9.45 -11.41
C LYS A 125 -22.45 9.46 -12.66
N ASP A 126 -21.41 8.69 -12.65
CA ASP A 126 -20.54 8.62 -13.82
C ASP A 126 -21.32 8.12 -15.03
N ASN A 127 -22.14 7.12 -14.81
CA ASN A 127 -22.95 6.60 -15.90
C ASN A 127 -23.93 7.63 -16.41
N ASP A 128 -24.51 8.39 -15.52
CA ASP A 128 -25.45 9.41 -15.90
C ASP A 128 -24.80 10.48 -16.73
N THR A 129 -23.59 10.84 -16.37
CA THR A 129 -22.91 11.90 -17.10
C THR A 129 -22.53 11.47 -18.49
N ASP A 130 -22.49 10.21 -18.73
CA ASP A 130 -22.13 9.71 -20.06
C ASP A 130 -23.19 9.99 -21.09
N LYS A 131 -24.35 10.32 -20.68
CA LYS A 131 -25.43 10.54 -21.64
C LYS A 131 -25.35 11.86 -22.38
#